data_c319e159da405e4d2a5d3c9472485dac
#
_entry.id   c319e159da405e4d2a5d3c9472485dac
#
_cell.length_a   1.000
_cell.length_b   1.000
_cell.length_c   1.000
_cell.angle_alpha   90.00
_cell.angle_beta   90.00
_cell.angle_gamma   90.00
#
_symmetry.space_group_name_H-M   'P 1'
#
loop_
_entity.id
_entity.type
_entity.pdbx_description
1 polymer ?
#
loop_
_entity_poly.entity_id
_entity_poly.type
_entity_poly.pdbx_seq_one_letter_code
_entity_poly.pdbx_strand_id
1 'polypeptide(L)'
;AMSENIKHECGFAYIRLLKPLSYYKDKYGTVFYGLKKLHYLMAKQKNRGQDGAGISVLKLNVPYGESFLKRVRYSGSHAIDRIFHQVEKESALYPQENSEAWIKNSDFAGEVMLGHLRYATQGLNNVKFCHPFIVPDIQPSKNIALAGNFNLVNTGELLHFLGMTSQNNMGSSDLNAMIRIIHHFLLEELNKDTSSISLKEVLSKACNKFDGGYACVGQVGNGDSFVFRDKHGIR
;
A
#
# COMPACT_ATOMS: atom_id res chain seq x y z
N ALA A 1 -24.72 25.12 -20.38
CA ALA A 1 -24.24 23.81 -19.89
C ALA A 1 -23.05 24.10 -18.98
N MET A 2 -23.25 23.96 -17.68
CA MET A 2 -22.14 24.00 -16.72
C MET A 2 -21.32 22.75 -16.96
N SER A 3 -20.05 22.88 -17.38
CA SER A 3 -19.14 21.76 -17.39
C SER A 3 -18.94 21.34 -15.93
N GLU A 4 -19.37 20.15 -15.57
CA GLU A 4 -19.03 19.58 -14.28
C GLU A 4 -17.49 19.54 -14.20
N ASN A 5 -16.94 20.23 -13.21
CA ASN A 5 -15.51 20.17 -12.95
C ASN A 5 -15.13 18.70 -12.73
N ILE A 6 -14.20 18.20 -13.53
CA ILE A 6 -13.65 16.85 -13.38
C ILE A 6 -13.15 16.74 -11.94
N LYS A 7 -13.84 15.97 -11.12
CA LYS A 7 -13.42 15.69 -9.75
C LYS A 7 -12.22 14.76 -9.82
N HIS A 8 -11.05 15.29 -9.49
CA HIS A 8 -9.84 14.48 -9.32
C HIS A 8 -10.00 13.58 -8.09
N GLU A 9 -9.54 12.36 -8.21
CA GLU A 9 -9.62 11.37 -7.14
C GLU A 9 -8.31 10.59 -7.05
N CYS A 10 -8.02 10.02 -5.87
CA CYS A 10 -6.86 9.17 -5.70
C CYS A 10 -6.88 7.99 -6.69
N GLY A 11 -5.69 7.58 -7.12
CA GLY A 11 -5.50 6.36 -7.92
C GLY A 11 -4.64 5.36 -7.16
N PHE A 12 -4.81 4.07 -7.43
CA PHE A 12 -3.90 3.05 -6.92
C PHE A 12 -3.63 1.99 -7.98
N ALA A 13 -2.49 1.32 -7.83
CA ALA A 13 -2.06 0.22 -8.69
C ALA A 13 -1.50 -0.90 -7.81
N TYR A 14 -1.76 -2.13 -8.20
CA TYR A 14 -1.28 -3.31 -7.49
C TYR A 14 -0.71 -4.32 -8.48
N ILE A 15 0.44 -4.92 -8.12
CA ILE A 15 1.06 -5.98 -8.89
C ILE A 15 1.51 -7.08 -7.94
N ARG A 16 1.20 -8.33 -8.29
CA ARG A 16 1.79 -9.53 -7.73
C ARG A 16 2.46 -10.34 -8.84
N LEU A 17 3.73 -10.60 -8.69
CA LEU A 17 4.47 -11.51 -9.56
C LEU A 17 4.21 -12.95 -9.11
N LEU A 18 3.85 -13.82 -10.06
CA LEU A 18 3.48 -15.21 -9.78
C LEU A 18 4.62 -16.21 -10.02
N LYS A 19 5.75 -15.70 -10.52
CA LYS A 19 6.98 -16.49 -10.76
C LYS A 19 8.11 -15.88 -9.94
N PRO A 20 9.17 -16.66 -9.66
CA PRO A 20 10.37 -16.14 -9.00
C PRO A 20 10.98 -14.97 -9.79
N LEU A 21 11.66 -14.07 -9.10
CA LEU A 21 12.28 -12.89 -9.73
C LEU A 21 13.33 -13.29 -10.80
N SER A 22 14.02 -14.42 -10.62
CA SER A 22 14.92 -14.99 -11.62
C SER A 22 14.24 -15.22 -12.97
N TYR A 23 13.01 -15.75 -12.98
CA TYR A 23 12.22 -15.92 -14.22
C TYR A 23 12.06 -14.59 -14.97
N TYR A 24 11.78 -13.51 -14.25
CA TYR A 24 11.60 -12.19 -14.89
C TYR A 24 12.93 -11.62 -15.38
N LYS A 25 14.03 -11.89 -14.67
CA LYS A 25 15.37 -11.56 -15.12
C LYS A 25 15.70 -12.27 -16.44
N ASP A 26 15.47 -13.57 -16.52
CA ASP A 26 15.81 -14.37 -17.70
C ASP A 26 14.94 -13.96 -18.89
N LYS A 27 13.64 -13.74 -18.67
CA LYS A 27 12.69 -13.44 -19.75
C LYS A 27 12.70 -11.97 -20.19
N TYR A 28 12.89 -11.03 -19.26
CA TYR A 28 12.73 -9.59 -19.51
C TYR A 28 13.99 -8.77 -19.19
N GLY A 29 15.08 -9.42 -18.83
CA GLY A 29 16.38 -8.80 -18.57
C GLY A 29 16.47 -8.04 -17.25
N THR A 30 15.50 -8.16 -16.32
CA THR A 30 15.51 -7.42 -15.07
C THR A 30 14.69 -8.07 -13.97
N VAL A 31 15.19 -8.07 -12.74
CA VAL A 31 14.46 -8.45 -11.53
C VAL A 31 13.42 -7.39 -11.13
N PHE A 32 13.54 -6.17 -11.65
CA PHE A 32 12.63 -5.05 -11.36
C PHE A 32 11.45 -4.97 -12.35
N TYR A 33 11.12 -6.04 -13.06
CA TYR A 33 10.03 -6.09 -14.02
C TYR A 33 8.69 -5.58 -13.43
N GLY A 34 8.35 -6.03 -12.22
CA GLY A 34 7.13 -5.60 -11.54
C GLY A 34 7.11 -4.10 -11.25
N LEU A 35 8.23 -3.53 -10.77
CA LEU A 35 8.34 -2.09 -10.53
C LEU A 35 8.24 -1.27 -11.81
N LYS A 36 8.82 -1.72 -12.92
CA LYS A 36 8.64 -1.07 -14.22
C LYS A 36 7.17 -1.06 -14.64
N LYS A 37 6.45 -2.17 -14.41
CA LYS A 37 5.00 -2.23 -14.68
C LYS A 37 4.20 -1.33 -13.74
N LEU A 38 4.55 -1.29 -12.45
CA LEU A 38 3.93 -0.40 -11.48
C LEU A 38 4.11 1.07 -11.89
N HIS A 39 5.33 1.45 -12.32
CA HIS A 39 5.60 2.79 -12.85
C HIS A 39 4.65 3.15 -13.99
N TYR A 40 4.51 2.29 -15.00
CA TYR A 40 3.60 2.53 -16.11
C TYR A 40 2.14 2.67 -15.67
N LEU A 41 1.67 1.83 -14.77
CA LEU A 41 0.31 1.91 -14.23
C LEU A 41 0.08 3.22 -13.47
N MET A 42 1.03 3.65 -12.66
CA MET A 42 0.96 4.93 -11.94
C MET A 42 1.03 6.13 -12.89
N ALA A 43 1.93 6.10 -13.86
CA ALA A 43 2.07 7.16 -14.86
C ALA A 43 0.77 7.34 -15.69
N LYS A 44 0.09 6.25 -16.07
CA LYS A 44 -1.20 6.30 -16.76
C LYS A 44 -2.34 6.88 -15.92
N GLN A 45 -2.22 6.86 -14.60
CA GLN A 45 -3.19 7.42 -13.66
C GLN A 45 -2.76 8.79 -13.11
N LYS A 46 -1.69 9.42 -13.62
CA LYS A 46 -1.15 10.69 -13.11
C LYS A 46 -2.22 11.79 -13.00
N ASN A 47 -3.19 11.81 -13.90
CA ASN A 47 -4.28 12.78 -13.90
C ASN A 47 -5.22 12.65 -12.69
N ARG A 48 -5.25 11.51 -12.01
CA ARG A 48 -6.12 11.28 -10.86
C ARG A 48 -5.57 11.90 -9.58
N GLY A 49 -4.25 11.85 -9.36
CA GLY A 49 -3.64 12.39 -8.15
C GLY A 49 -2.26 12.95 -8.42
N GLN A 50 -2.09 14.25 -8.17
CA GLN A 50 -0.86 14.99 -8.46
C GLN A 50 -0.20 15.60 -7.21
N ASP A 51 -0.81 15.45 -6.03
CA ASP A 51 -0.35 16.08 -4.80
C ASP A 51 0.59 15.20 -3.98
N GLY A 52 0.84 14.00 -4.46
CA GLY A 52 1.78 13.06 -3.86
C GLY A 52 1.61 11.66 -4.39
N ALA A 53 2.58 10.82 -4.12
CA ALA A 53 2.56 9.41 -4.47
C ALA A 53 3.35 8.60 -3.46
N GLY A 54 3.11 7.29 -3.46
CA GLY A 54 3.91 6.35 -2.71
C GLY A 54 3.81 4.95 -3.25
N ILE A 55 4.80 4.16 -2.92
CA ILE A 55 4.85 2.73 -3.22
C ILE A 55 5.21 1.92 -1.98
N SER A 56 4.78 0.67 -1.94
CA SER A 56 5.39 -0.37 -1.11
C SER A 56 5.79 -1.55 -1.98
N VAL A 57 6.91 -2.15 -1.62
CA VAL A 57 7.47 -3.35 -2.26
C VAL A 57 7.66 -4.39 -1.17
N LEU A 58 7.08 -5.55 -1.37
CA LEU A 58 7.14 -6.67 -0.44
C LEU A 58 7.94 -7.81 -1.07
N LYS A 59 8.94 -8.26 -0.34
CA LYS A 59 9.76 -9.45 -0.65
C LYS A 59 9.14 -10.67 0.04
N LEU A 60 8.93 -11.72 -0.70
CA LEU A 60 8.46 -13.00 -0.15
C LEU A 60 9.65 -13.88 0.27
N ASN A 61 9.41 -14.79 1.21
CA ASN A 61 10.39 -15.78 1.66
C ASN A 61 11.71 -15.17 2.16
N VAL A 62 11.63 -14.04 2.85
CA VAL A 62 12.78 -13.40 3.48
C VAL A 62 13.09 -14.10 4.80
N PRO A 63 14.38 -14.36 5.13
CA PRO A 63 14.78 -14.90 6.42
C PRO A 63 14.26 -14.05 7.59
N TYR A 64 13.99 -14.71 8.72
CA TYR A 64 13.53 -14.02 9.93
C TYR A 64 14.52 -12.94 10.38
N GLY A 65 13.99 -11.76 10.67
CA GLY A 65 14.78 -10.60 11.11
C GLY A 65 15.32 -9.72 9.98
N GLU A 66 15.22 -10.14 8.72
CA GLU A 66 15.55 -9.29 7.57
C GLU A 66 14.36 -8.42 7.13
N SER A 67 14.66 -7.28 6.49
CA SER A 67 13.63 -6.37 5.97
C SER A 67 12.92 -7.02 4.77
N PHE A 68 11.60 -7.14 4.86
CA PHE A 68 10.75 -7.72 3.81
C PHE A 68 9.82 -6.68 3.15
N LEU A 69 9.66 -5.50 3.74
CA LEU A 69 8.74 -4.47 3.24
C LEU A 69 9.46 -3.12 3.16
N LYS A 70 9.61 -2.61 1.95
CA LYS A 70 10.08 -1.25 1.67
C LYS A 70 8.93 -0.33 1.32
N ARG A 71 8.92 0.88 1.89
CA ARG A 71 7.98 1.94 1.51
C ARG A 71 8.72 3.20 1.13
N VAL A 72 8.30 3.83 0.02
CA VAL A 72 8.78 5.16 -0.41
C VAL A 72 7.58 6.05 -0.70
N ARG A 73 7.63 7.30 -0.23
CA ARG A 73 6.55 8.28 -0.40
C ARG A 73 7.13 9.67 -0.64
N TYR A 74 6.50 10.41 -1.53
CA TYR A 74 6.81 11.82 -1.76
C TYR A 74 5.52 12.63 -1.91
N SER A 75 5.55 13.88 -1.47
CA SER A 75 4.51 14.87 -1.73
C SER A 75 4.88 15.76 -2.92
N GLY A 76 3.87 16.31 -3.59
CA GLY A 76 4.01 17.23 -4.73
C GLY A 76 3.91 16.55 -6.09
N SER A 77 3.84 17.37 -7.14
CA SER A 77 3.52 16.97 -8.52
C SER A 77 4.54 16.04 -9.17
N HIS A 78 5.79 16.02 -8.69
CA HIS A 78 6.86 15.18 -9.20
C HIS A 78 7.10 13.92 -8.32
N ALA A 79 6.12 13.55 -7.49
CA ALA A 79 6.29 12.45 -6.54
C ALA A 79 6.58 11.11 -7.23
N ILE A 80 5.92 10.80 -8.36
CA ILE A 80 6.18 9.58 -9.13
C ILE A 80 7.62 9.55 -9.62
N ASP A 81 8.06 10.63 -10.26
CA ASP A 81 9.40 10.72 -10.85
C ASP A 81 10.48 10.56 -9.77
N ARG A 82 10.27 11.18 -8.59
CA ARG A 82 11.18 11.06 -7.44
C ARG A 82 11.25 9.65 -6.88
N ILE A 83 10.11 8.95 -6.79
CA ILE A 83 10.06 7.56 -6.33
C ILE A 83 10.89 6.67 -7.26
N PHE A 84 10.64 6.74 -8.57
CA PHE A 84 11.30 5.84 -9.51
C PHE A 84 12.75 6.22 -9.78
N HIS A 85 13.11 7.50 -9.65
CA HIS A 85 14.52 7.91 -9.63
C HIS A 85 15.27 7.33 -8.41
N GLN A 86 14.65 7.29 -7.23
CA GLN A 86 15.23 6.61 -6.06
C GLN A 86 15.41 5.12 -6.32
N VAL A 87 14.41 4.44 -6.89
CA VAL A 87 14.50 3.02 -7.27
C VAL A 87 15.66 2.78 -8.22
N GLU A 88 15.81 3.60 -9.26
CA GLU A 88 16.91 3.51 -10.22
C GLU A 88 18.27 3.73 -9.56
N LYS A 89 18.39 4.74 -8.73
CA LYS A 89 19.62 5.05 -7.99
C LYS A 89 20.05 3.89 -7.08
N GLU A 90 19.13 3.33 -6.30
CA GLU A 90 19.44 2.19 -5.43
C GLU A 90 19.75 0.93 -6.26
N SER A 91 19.05 0.72 -7.38
CA SER A 91 19.31 -0.40 -8.29
C SER A 91 20.69 -0.35 -8.93
N ALA A 92 21.21 0.86 -9.20
CA ALA A 92 22.53 1.04 -9.79
C ALA A 92 23.69 0.68 -8.83
N LEU A 93 23.42 0.51 -7.53
CA LEU A 93 24.42 0.09 -6.55
C LEU A 93 24.83 -1.38 -6.70
N TYR A 94 24.07 -2.17 -7.45
CA TYR A 94 24.32 -3.61 -7.61
C TYR A 94 24.76 -3.91 -9.05
N PRO A 95 25.81 -4.75 -9.25
CA PRO A 95 26.25 -5.15 -10.58
C PRO A 95 25.14 -5.86 -11.36
N GLN A 96 24.93 -5.47 -12.62
CA GLN A 96 23.85 -6.02 -13.44
C GLN A 96 24.00 -7.53 -13.74
N GLU A 97 25.22 -8.04 -13.64
CA GLU A 97 25.56 -9.43 -13.91
C GLU A 97 25.12 -10.38 -12.79
N ASN A 98 24.97 -9.90 -11.56
CA ASN A 98 24.64 -10.72 -10.40
C ASN A 98 23.22 -10.49 -9.93
N SER A 99 22.25 -11.20 -10.55
CA SER A 99 20.83 -11.12 -10.17
C SER A 99 20.54 -11.62 -8.76
N GLU A 100 21.32 -12.57 -8.23
CA GLU A 100 21.14 -13.09 -6.86
C GLU A 100 21.49 -12.04 -5.82
N ALA A 101 22.56 -11.26 -6.04
CA ALA A 101 22.89 -10.14 -5.17
C ALA A 101 21.77 -9.08 -5.14
N TRP A 102 21.12 -8.80 -6.28
CA TRP A 102 19.98 -7.89 -6.33
C TRP A 102 18.78 -8.41 -5.57
N ILE A 103 18.40 -9.68 -5.80
CA ILE A 103 17.28 -10.31 -5.11
C ILE A 103 17.52 -10.30 -3.59
N LYS A 104 18.72 -10.59 -3.15
CA LYS A 104 19.07 -10.65 -1.73
C LYS A 104 19.14 -9.25 -1.10
N ASN A 105 19.87 -8.33 -1.69
CA ASN A 105 20.29 -7.09 -1.03
C ASN A 105 19.44 -5.87 -1.36
N SER A 106 18.72 -5.86 -2.51
CA SER A 106 17.87 -4.72 -2.86
C SER A 106 16.50 -4.82 -2.16
N ASP A 107 16.14 -3.79 -1.43
CA ASP A 107 14.81 -3.65 -0.84
C ASP A 107 13.70 -3.54 -1.91
N PHE A 108 14.07 -3.20 -3.15
CA PHE A 108 13.13 -3.07 -4.27
C PHE A 108 12.97 -4.33 -5.11
N ALA A 109 13.75 -5.37 -4.85
CA ALA A 109 13.60 -6.67 -5.50
C ALA A 109 12.53 -7.51 -4.77
N GLY A 110 11.26 -7.18 -4.98
CA GLY A 110 10.12 -7.88 -4.35
C GLY A 110 9.09 -8.35 -5.36
N GLU A 111 8.20 -9.22 -4.91
CA GLU A 111 7.17 -9.87 -5.74
C GLU A 111 5.81 -9.20 -5.65
N VAL A 112 5.53 -8.45 -4.57
CA VAL A 112 4.24 -7.78 -4.36
C VAL A 112 4.45 -6.28 -4.24
N MET A 113 3.70 -5.51 -5.02
CA MET A 113 3.88 -4.06 -5.10
C MET A 113 2.54 -3.35 -5.07
N LEU A 114 2.50 -2.29 -4.29
CA LEU A 114 1.35 -1.40 -4.17
C LEU A 114 1.79 0.02 -4.45
N GLY A 115 1.12 0.71 -5.37
CA GLY A 115 1.32 2.11 -5.70
C GLY A 115 0.07 2.94 -5.44
N HIS A 116 0.25 4.19 -5.06
CA HIS A 116 -0.83 5.14 -4.81
C HIS A 116 -0.48 6.52 -5.31
N LEU A 117 -1.48 7.20 -5.86
CA LEU A 117 -1.45 8.60 -6.30
C LEU A 117 -2.45 9.38 -5.46
N ARG A 118 -1.96 10.38 -4.76
CA ARG A 118 -2.77 11.19 -3.85
C ARG A 118 -3.32 12.41 -4.55
N TYR A 119 -4.62 12.64 -4.37
CA TYR A 119 -5.27 13.92 -4.56
C TYR A 119 -5.61 14.52 -3.19
N ALA A 120 -5.11 15.72 -2.90
CA ALA A 120 -5.30 16.38 -1.60
C ALA A 120 -6.54 17.26 -1.64
N THR A 121 -7.61 16.87 -0.96
CA THR A 121 -8.86 17.63 -0.89
C THR A 121 -8.77 18.91 -0.03
N GLN A 122 -7.74 19.07 0.78
CA GLN A 122 -7.61 20.17 1.75
C GLN A 122 -6.20 20.76 1.85
N GLY A 123 -5.50 20.98 0.74
CA GLY A 123 -4.27 21.80 0.71
C GLY A 123 -3.06 21.33 1.53
N LEU A 124 -3.18 20.22 2.28
CA LEU A 124 -2.11 19.68 3.11
C LEU A 124 -1.15 18.85 2.26
N ASN A 125 -0.19 19.51 1.66
CA ASN A 125 0.86 18.87 0.87
C ASN A 125 1.96 18.31 1.79
N ASN A 126 1.64 17.23 2.54
CA ASN A 126 2.55 16.61 3.48
C ASN A 126 2.67 15.10 3.19
N VAL A 127 3.92 14.62 3.16
CA VAL A 127 4.24 13.20 2.89
C VAL A 127 3.61 12.24 3.90
N LYS A 128 3.32 12.69 5.13
CA LYS A 128 2.65 11.85 6.14
C LYS A 128 1.26 11.37 5.72
N PHE A 129 0.61 12.08 4.80
CA PHE A 129 -0.70 11.70 4.25
C PHE A 129 -0.61 10.91 2.93
N CYS A 130 0.59 10.69 2.38
CA CYS A 130 0.75 9.85 1.20
C CYS A 130 0.65 8.38 1.57
N HIS A 131 -0.08 7.61 0.78
CA HIS A 131 -0.19 6.16 0.93
C HIS A 131 0.98 5.45 0.24
N PRO A 132 1.22 4.15 0.53
CA PRO A 132 0.51 3.30 1.48
C PRO A 132 0.84 3.64 2.94
N PHE A 133 -0.15 3.40 3.82
CA PHE A 133 0.09 3.34 5.25
C PHE A 133 0.48 1.93 5.63
N ILE A 134 1.27 1.80 6.71
CA ILE A 134 1.76 0.51 7.20
C ILE A 134 1.52 0.46 8.71
N VAL A 135 1.00 -0.67 9.18
CA VAL A 135 1.16 -1.09 10.55
C VAL A 135 2.31 -2.09 10.54
N PRO A 136 3.50 -1.68 11.02
CA PRO A 136 4.68 -2.52 10.94
C PRO A 136 4.66 -3.60 12.02
N ASP A 137 5.16 -4.78 11.67
CA ASP A 137 5.46 -5.86 12.60
C ASP A 137 6.65 -6.66 12.05
N ILE A 138 7.45 -7.26 12.94
CA ILE A 138 8.56 -8.14 12.55
C ILE A 138 8.06 -9.49 12.02
N GLN A 139 6.84 -9.90 12.42
CA GLN A 139 6.19 -11.09 11.91
C GLN A 139 5.42 -10.71 10.63
N PRO A 140 5.77 -11.28 9.46
CA PRO A 140 5.12 -10.92 8.21
C PRO A 140 3.60 -11.05 8.24
N SER A 141 3.05 -12.08 8.90
CA SER A 141 1.60 -12.28 9.02
C SER A 141 0.85 -11.19 9.81
N LYS A 142 1.56 -10.41 10.62
CA LYS A 142 1.00 -9.28 11.40
C LYS A 142 1.26 -7.92 10.76
N ASN A 143 2.15 -7.87 9.76
CA ASN A 143 2.43 -6.63 9.04
C ASN A 143 1.39 -6.39 7.97
N ILE A 144 0.87 -5.18 7.87
CA ILE A 144 -0.15 -4.81 6.87
C ILE A 144 0.18 -3.45 6.24
N ALA A 145 -0.01 -3.35 4.93
CA ALA A 145 0.02 -2.10 4.20
C ALA A 145 -1.32 -1.86 3.49
N LEU A 146 -1.80 -0.61 3.48
CA LEU A 146 -3.09 -0.22 2.91
C LEU A 146 -2.97 1.09 2.13
N ALA A 147 -3.62 1.14 0.97
CA ALA A 147 -3.84 2.35 0.19
C ALA A 147 -5.26 2.38 -0.36
N GLY A 148 -5.78 3.56 -0.64
CA GLY A 148 -7.12 3.67 -1.20
C GLY A 148 -7.59 5.10 -1.40
N ASN A 149 -8.81 5.21 -1.90
CA ASN A 149 -9.60 6.42 -1.99
C ASN A 149 -10.81 6.27 -1.06
N PHE A 150 -11.00 7.18 -0.11
CA PHE A 150 -12.02 7.03 0.92
C PHE A 150 -12.38 8.37 1.56
N ASN A 151 -13.59 8.39 2.10
CA ASN A 151 -14.12 9.43 2.96
C ASN A 151 -15.06 8.77 3.98
N LEU A 152 -14.60 8.63 5.22
CA LEU A 152 -15.37 8.05 6.32
C LEU A 152 -16.05 9.16 7.11
N VAL A 153 -17.25 8.89 7.59
CA VAL A 153 -18.01 9.81 8.45
C VAL A 153 -17.90 9.45 9.93
N ASN A 154 -17.43 8.24 10.25
CA ASN A 154 -17.37 7.73 11.62
C ASN A 154 -15.94 7.46 12.15
N THR A 155 -14.93 8.16 11.65
CA THR A 155 -13.53 7.99 12.05
C THR A 155 -13.31 8.11 13.57
N GLY A 156 -14.04 9.01 14.22
CA GLY A 156 -13.98 9.16 15.68
C GLY A 156 -14.44 7.92 16.44
N GLU A 157 -15.52 7.29 15.99
CA GLU A 157 -16.04 6.04 16.58
C GLU A 157 -15.07 4.88 16.42
N LEU A 158 -14.40 4.79 15.24
CA LEU A 158 -13.39 3.78 14.97
C LEU A 158 -12.19 3.91 15.91
N LEU A 159 -11.73 5.13 16.15
CA LEU A 159 -10.63 5.40 17.07
C LEU A 159 -11.03 5.08 18.51
N HIS A 160 -12.25 5.44 18.91
CA HIS A 160 -12.78 5.10 20.22
C HIS A 160 -12.88 3.58 20.42
N PHE A 161 -13.37 2.85 19.44
CA PHE A 161 -13.42 1.38 19.46
C PHE A 161 -12.03 0.76 19.71
N LEU A 162 -10.97 1.37 19.18
CA LEU A 162 -9.57 0.94 19.40
C LEU A 162 -8.98 1.43 20.74
N GLY A 163 -9.75 2.10 21.60
CA GLY A 163 -9.26 2.70 22.83
C GLY A 163 -8.31 3.89 22.62
N MET A 164 -8.37 4.51 21.43
CA MET A 164 -7.50 5.64 21.08
C MET A 164 -8.25 6.96 21.26
N THR A 165 -7.64 7.90 22.01
CA THR A 165 -8.20 9.24 22.16
C THR A 165 -7.76 10.15 21.03
N SER A 166 -8.65 11.03 20.57
CA SER A 166 -8.38 11.99 19.48
C SER A 166 -7.24 12.97 19.78
N GLN A 167 -6.92 13.20 21.04
CA GLN A 167 -5.84 14.11 21.45
C GLN A 167 -4.43 13.61 21.13
N ASN A 168 -4.22 12.30 21.04
CA ASN A 168 -2.91 11.70 20.71
C ASN A 168 -2.68 11.53 19.21
N ASN A 169 -3.64 11.92 18.37
CA ASN A 169 -3.61 11.66 16.93
C ASN A 169 -3.63 12.96 16.10
N MET A 170 -2.62 13.81 16.27
CA MET A 170 -2.33 14.88 15.31
C MET A 170 -1.92 14.27 13.97
N GLY A 171 -2.91 13.81 13.19
CA GLY A 171 -2.75 13.14 11.90
C GLY A 171 -3.62 11.89 11.73
N SER A 172 -4.72 11.76 12.48
CA SER A 172 -5.73 10.72 12.28
C SER A 172 -6.45 10.94 10.95
N SER A 173 -5.84 10.47 9.86
CA SER A 173 -6.56 10.32 8.60
C SER A 173 -7.48 9.10 8.70
N ASP A 174 -8.59 9.13 7.98
CA ASP A 174 -9.51 8.00 7.85
C ASP A 174 -8.77 6.69 7.55
N LEU A 175 -7.71 6.75 6.72
CA LEU A 175 -6.88 5.58 6.40
C LEU A 175 -6.16 5.01 7.62
N ASN A 176 -5.68 5.86 8.53
CA ASN A 176 -5.03 5.37 9.75
C ASN A 176 -6.04 4.64 10.65
N ALA A 177 -7.27 5.13 10.75
CA ALA A 177 -8.34 4.42 11.46
C ALA A 177 -8.69 3.10 10.75
N MET A 178 -8.87 3.11 9.43
CA MET A 178 -9.19 1.91 8.65
C MET A 178 -8.14 0.81 8.79
N ILE A 179 -6.87 1.14 8.58
CA ILE A 179 -5.80 0.14 8.64
C ILE A 179 -5.68 -0.47 10.04
N ARG A 180 -5.90 0.31 11.09
CA ARG A 180 -5.84 -0.18 12.48
C ARG A 180 -7.03 -1.07 12.82
N ILE A 181 -8.22 -0.77 12.32
CA ILE A 181 -9.39 -1.64 12.47
C ILE A 181 -9.16 -2.97 11.75
N ILE A 182 -8.66 -2.94 10.50
CA ILE A 182 -8.33 -4.17 9.78
C ILE A 182 -7.25 -4.97 10.52
N HIS A 183 -6.21 -4.29 11.00
CA HIS A 183 -5.14 -4.92 11.77
C HIS A 183 -5.64 -5.54 13.09
N HIS A 184 -6.55 -4.88 13.80
CA HIS A 184 -7.18 -5.42 15.02
C HIS A 184 -7.86 -6.77 14.72
N PHE A 185 -8.71 -6.83 13.69
CA PHE A 185 -9.37 -8.08 13.31
C PHE A 185 -8.41 -9.11 12.69
N LEU A 186 -7.33 -8.68 12.06
CA LEU A 186 -6.26 -9.58 11.61
C LEU A 186 -5.58 -10.28 12.81
N LEU A 187 -5.27 -9.53 13.86
CA LEU A 187 -4.70 -10.10 15.09
C LEU A 187 -5.68 -11.05 15.79
N GLU A 188 -6.97 -10.73 15.83
CA GLU A 188 -8.00 -11.65 16.34
C GLU A 188 -8.02 -12.96 15.54
N GLU A 189 -7.93 -12.86 14.21
CA GLU A 189 -7.94 -14.04 13.34
C GLU A 189 -6.70 -14.90 13.53
N LEU A 190 -5.53 -14.27 13.65
CA LEU A 190 -4.26 -14.94 13.93
C LEU A 190 -4.21 -15.66 15.27
N ASN A 191 -4.98 -15.18 16.25
CA ASN A 191 -5.07 -15.79 17.58
C ASN A 191 -6.05 -16.99 17.64
N LYS A 192 -6.78 -17.26 16.56
CA LYS A 192 -7.58 -18.50 16.47
C LYS A 192 -6.67 -19.68 16.20
N ASP A 193 -7.02 -20.81 16.77
CA ASP A 193 -6.29 -22.07 16.60
C ASP A 193 -6.60 -22.72 15.23
N THR A 194 -6.40 -21.95 14.15
CA THR A 194 -6.70 -22.38 12.79
C THR A 194 -5.44 -22.40 11.93
N SER A 195 -5.37 -23.34 11.01
CA SER A 195 -4.22 -23.54 10.12
C SER A 195 -4.06 -22.46 9.03
N SER A 196 -5.05 -21.58 8.86
CA SER A 196 -5.04 -20.54 7.84
C SER A 196 -5.84 -19.30 8.27
N ILE A 197 -5.35 -18.12 7.85
CA ILE A 197 -6.01 -16.84 8.09
C ILE A 197 -7.13 -16.64 7.06
N SER A 198 -8.34 -16.37 7.53
CA SER A 198 -9.45 -15.98 6.67
C SER A 198 -9.50 -14.45 6.50
N LEU A 199 -8.80 -13.91 5.51
CA LEU A 199 -8.90 -12.47 5.18
C LEU A 199 -10.33 -12.04 4.85
N LYS A 200 -11.16 -12.93 4.33
CA LYS A 200 -12.59 -12.65 4.09
C LYS A 200 -13.31 -12.32 5.40
N GLU A 201 -13.07 -13.08 6.46
CA GLU A 201 -13.67 -12.82 7.77
C GLU A 201 -13.13 -11.53 8.39
N VAL A 202 -11.81 -11.32 8.32
CA VAL A 202 -11.16 -10.08 8.77
C VAL A 202 -11.81 -8.86 8.11
N LEU A 203 -11.91 -8.86 6.80
CA LEU A 203 -12.50 -7.74 6.05
C LEU A 203 -14.00 -7.60 6.31
N SER A 204 -14.76 -8.69 6.43
CA SER A 204 -16.18 -8.64 6.75
C SER A 204 -16.41 -7.95 8.09
N LYS A 205 -15.66 -8.31 9.13
CA LYS A 205 -15.74 -7.66 10.45
C LYS A 205 -15.33 -6.18 10.38
N ALA A 206 -14.26 -5.87 9.68
CA ALA A 206 -13.77 -4.50 9.53
C ALA A 206 -14.76 -3.61 8.75
N CYS A 207 -15.25 -4.08 7.61
CA CYS A 207 -16.18 -3.33 6.76
C CYS A 207 -17.52 -3.06 7.46
N ASN A 208 -17.97 -3.92 8.35
CA ASN A 208 -19.16 -3.68 9.18
C ASN A 208 -19.00 -2.50 10.17
N LYS A 209 -17.76 -2.05 10.40
CA LYS A 209 -17.48 -0.87 11.23
C LYS A 209 -17.38 0.42 10.43
N PHE A 210 -17.12 0.35 9.12
CA PHE A 210 -16.89 1.54 8.30
C PHE A 210 -18.19 2.15 7.81
N ASP A 211 -18.34 3.46 7.99
CA ASP A 211 -19.40 4.26 7.41
C ASP A 211 -18.81 5.33 6.49
N GLY A 212 -19.25 5.35 5.22
CA GLY A 212 -18.76 6.25 4.19
C GLY A 212 -18.46 5.55 2.86
N GLY A 213 -17.85 6.29 1.94
CA GLY A 213 -17.42 5.79 0.63
C GLY A 213 -15.94 5.42 0.64
N TYR A 214 -15.61 4.22 0.17
CA TYR A 214 -14.21 3.78 0.11
C TYR A 214 -13.96 2.73 -0.97
N ALA A 215 -12.75 2.78 -1.56
CA ALA A 215 -12.17 1.72 -2.37
C ALA A 215 -10.70 1.59 -1.99
N CYS A 216 -10.29 0.43 -1.53
CA CYS A 216 -8.98 0.19 -0.94
C CYS A 216 -8.33 -1.08 -1.46
N VAL A 217 -7.00 -1.07 -1.45
CA VAL A 217 -6.16 -2.23 -1.71
C VAL A 217 -5.15 -2.38 -0.59
N GLY A 218 -4.95 -3.60 -0.12
CA GLY A 218 -4.01 -3.90 0.95
C GLY A 218 -3.22 -5.17 0.69
N GLN A 219 -2.13 -5.29 1.43
CA GLN A 219 -1.27 -6.46 1.44
C GLN A 219 -0.84 -6.79 2.87
N VAL A 220 -0.76 -8.07 3.18
CA VAL A 220 -0.18 -8.60 4.42
C VAL A 220 1.26 -9.00 4.12
N GLY A 221 2.16 -8.88 5.09
CA GLY A 221 3.58 -9.16 4.89
C GLY A 221 3.92 -10.60 4.53
N ASN A 222 2.99 -11.56 4.69
CA ASN A 222 3.12 -12.93 4.21
C ASN A 222 2.84 -13.09 2.70
N GLY A 223 2.45 -12.00 2.01
CA GLY A 223 2.13 -11.97 0.58
C GLY A 223 0.65 -12.04 0.25
N ASP A 224 -0.22 -12.26 1.21
CA ASP A 224 -1.67 -12.18 0.99
C ASP A 224 -2.08 -10.75 0.66
N SER A 225 -3.09 -10.62 -0.18
CA SER A 225 -3.52 -9.32 -0.68
C SER A 225 -5.02 -9.28 -0.86
N PHE A 226 -5.59 -8.10 -0.73
CA PHE A 226 -7.03 -7.92 -0.78
C PHE A 226 -7.41 -6.57 -1.40
N VAL A 227 -8.60 -6.54 -1.98
CA VAL A 227 -9.26 -5.33 -2.47
C VAL A 227 -10.68 -5.32 -1.91
N PHE A 228 -11.13 -4.17 -1.45
CA PHE A 228 -12.49 -4.01 -0.97
C PHE A 228 -13.01 -2.61 -1.26
N ARG A 229 -14.32 -2.48 -1.32
CA ARG A 229 -15.01 -1.20 -1.52
C ARG A 229 -16.26 -1.14 -0.66
N ASP A 230 -16.80 0.06 -0.51
CA ASP A 230 -18.05 0.27 0.19
C ASP A 230 -19.23 -0.46 -0.50
N LYS A 231 -20.24 -0.83 0.31
CA LYS A 231 -21.38 -1.62 -0.14
C LYS A 231 -22.27 -0.91 -1.17
N HIS A 232 -22.18 0.43 -1.23
CA HIS A 232 -22.99 1.25 -2.15
C HIS A 232 -22.25 1.60 -3.44
N GLY A 233 -20.94 1.32 -3.50
CA GLY A 233 -20.12 1.63 -4.65
C GLY A 233 -19.93 3.12 -4.90
N ILE A 234 -19.83 3.92 -3.83
CA ILE A 234 -19.65 5.37 -3.90
C ILE A 234 -18.24 5.69 -4.44
N ARG A 235 -17.25 4.81 -4.16
CA ARG A 235 -15.86 4.94 -4.61
C ARG A 235 -15.44 3.81 -5.53
#